data_f829cedb0e3efdb3c3a6e146bce738e2
#
_entry.id   f829cedb0e3efdb3c3a6e146bce738e2
#
_cell.length_a   1.000
_cell.length_b   1.000
_cell.length_c   1.000
_cell.angle_alpha   90.00
_cell.angle_beta   90.00
_cell.angle_gamma   90.00
#
_symmetry.space_group_name_H-M   'P 1'
#
loop_
_entity.id
_entity.type
_entity.pdbx_description
1 polymer ?
#
loop_
_entity_poly.entity_id
_entity_poly.type
_entity_poly.pdbx_seq_one_letter_code
_entity_poly.pdbx_strand_id
1 'polypeptide(L)'
;MILLDTSIVNIATPAIQTSLHFSEADLGWVQNIYLLVFGSLLLFGGRAADLFGRRKLYLLGLALFTLGSLLAGLASTAAILLIARAMQGLGAAAVIPAEQSLLTTIFTDPHERNRAFGIWSALGAAGGAFGVVLGGVLTQLLGWPSIFLINVPIGADR
;
A
#
# COMPACT_ATOMS: atom_id res chain seq x y z
N MET A 1 1.15 2.26 -6.48
CA MET A 1 0.49 2.67 -5.24
C MET A 1 1.06 1.95 -4.01
N ILE A 2 0.95 0.63 -3.85
CA ILE A 2 1.42 -0.12 -2.66
C ILE A 2 2.93 0.04 -2.40
N LEU A 3 3.78 -0.13 -3.42
CA LEU A 3 5.23 0.02 -3.29
C LEU A 3 5.66 1.48 -3.06
N LEU A 4 4.96 2.43 -3.64
CA LEU A 4 5.13 3.85 -3.38
C LEU A 4 4.81 4.17 -1.91
N ASP A 5 3.69 3.68 -1.38
CA ASP A 5 3.26 3.88 0.01
C ASP A 5 4.32 3.39 1.01
N THR A 6 4.87 2.19 0.79
CA THR A 6 5.90 1.63 1.66
C THR A 6 7.16 2.50 1.72
N SER A 7 7.62 3.02 0.58
CA SER A 7 8.81 3.86 0.51
C SER A 7 8.57 5.25 1.09
N ILE A 8 7.41 5.83 0.82
CA ILE A 8 7.05 7.19 1.23
C ILE A 8 6.91 7.30 2.76
N VAL A 9 6.35 6.26 3.41
CA VAL A 9 6.17 6.21 4.88
C VAL A 9 7.52 6.18 5.59
N ASN A 10 8.52 5.45 5.06
CA ASN A 10 9.86 5.43 5.64
C ASN A 10 10.47 6.82 5.77
N ILE A 11 10.28 7.68 4.77
CA ILE A 11 10.81 9.05 4.77
C ILE A 11 10.06 9.94 5.77
N ALA A 12 8.75 9.72 5.94
CA ALA A 12 7.93 10.51 6.85
C ALA A 12 8.02 10.08 8.31
N THR A 13 8.66 8.96 8.61
CA THR A 13 8.76 8.38 9.96
C THR A 13 9.17 9.38 11.05
N PRO A 14 10.22 10.23 10.88
CA PRO A 14 10.59 11.23 11.90
C PRO A 14 9.50 12.27 12.15
N ALA A 15 8.80 12.71 11.09
CA ALA A 15 7.70 13.68 11.22
C ALA A 15 6.48 13.07 11.91
N ILE A 16 6.18 11.79 11.66
CA ILE A 16 5.13 11.03 12.35
C ILE A 16 5.45 10.90 13.82
N GLN A 17 6.72 10.58 14.17
CA GLN A 17 7.19 10.44 15.54
C GLN A 17 6.92 11.69 16.37
N THR A 18 7.36 12.83 15.87
CA THR A 18 7.21 14.11 16.57
C THR A 18 5.76 14.55 16.68
N SER A 19 4.96 14.32 15.64
CA SER A 19 3.55 14.76 15.59
C SER A 19 2.61 13.93 16.46
N LEU A 20 2.79 12.61 16.49
CA LEU A 20 1.92 11.68 17.23
C LEU A 20 2.55 11.16 18.53
N HIS A 21 3.70 11.72 18.91
CA HIS A 21 4.42 11.38 20.15
C HIS A 21 4.72 9.89 20.30
N PHE A 22 5.12 9.23 19.19
CA PHE A 22 5.56 7.84 19.25
C PHE A 22 6.84 7.70 20.05
N SER A 23 6.90 6.67 20.91
CA SER A 23 8.17 6.24 21.48
C SER A 23 9.08 5.66 20.39
N GLU A 24 10.39 5.69 20.58
CA GLU A 24 11.33 5.07 19.63
C GLU A 24 11.05 3.57 19.44
N ALA A 25 10.61 2.89 20.51
CA ALA A 25 10.26 1.48 20.47
C ALA A 25 8.98 1.22 19.64
N ASP A 26 8.02 2.11 19.70
CA ASP A 26 6.71 1.93 19.03
C ASP A 26 6.70 2.41 17.58
N LEU A 27 7.64 3.29 17.23
CA LEU A 27 7.71 3.87 15.88
C LEU A 27 7.86 2.82 14.78
N GLY A 28 8.61 1.76 15.05
CA GLY A 28 8.78 0.62 14.14
C GLY A 28 7.46 -0.09 13.81
N TRP A 29 6.45 0.01 14.67
CA TRP A 29 5.15 -0.60 14.43
C TRP A 29 4.38 0.03 13.28
N VAL A 30 4.65 1.27 12.92
CA VAL A 30 4.03 1.92 11.75
C VAL A 30 4.32 1.14 10.46
N GLN A 31 5.51 0.58 10.33
CA GLN A 31 5.87 -0.30 9.21
C GLN A 31 5.53 -1.77 9.50
N ASN A 32 5.86 -2.24 10.69
CA ASN A 32 5.79 -3.66 11.03
C ASN A 32 4.35 -4.18 11.01
N ILE A 33 3.37 -3.40 11.49
CA ILE A 33 1.96 -3.83 11.49
C ILE A 33 1.44 -4.02 10.06
N TYR A 34 1.82 -3.12 9.14
CA TYR A 34 1.50 -3.25 7.72
C TYR A 34 2.11 -4.53 7.14
N LEU A 35 3.42 -4.74 7.33
CA LEU A 35 4.13 -5.90 6.79
C LEU A 35 3.65 -7.22 7.42
N LEU A 36 3.33 -7.22 8.70
CA LEU A 36 2.81 -8.38 9.41
C LEU A 36 1.45 -8.81 8.85
N VAL A 37 0.51 -7.87 8.75
CA VAL A 37 -0.82 -8.15 8.20
C VAL A 37 -0.73 -8.52 6.73
N PHE A 38 0.03 -7.79 5.93
CA PHE A 38 0.27 -8.08 4.53
C PHE A 38 0.85 -9.48 4.33
N GLY A 39 1.96 -9.80 5.00
CA GLY A 39 2.67 -11.08 4.84
C GLY A 39 1.85 -12.27 5.33
N SER A 40 1.20 -12.15 6.49
CA SER A 40 0.39 -13.24 7.05
C SER A 40 -0.84 -13.58 6.21
N LEU A 41 -1.41 -12.60 5.50
CA LEU A 41 -2.62 -12.76 4.70
C LEU A 41 -2.38 -12.92 3.20
N LEU A 42 -1.14 -12.81 2.74
CA LEU A 42 -0.80 -12.87 1.32
C LEU A 42 -1.26 -14.19 0.65
N LEU A 43 -1.05 -15.32 1.32
CA LEU A 43 -1.46 -16.64 0.82
C LEU A 43 -2.99 -16.79 0.83
N PHE A 44 -3.65 -16.26 1.85
CA PHE A 44 -5.12 -16.23 1.91
C PHE A 44 -5.72 -15.35 0.82
N GLY A 45 -5.09 -14.20 0.52
CA GLY A 45 -5.48 -13.32 -0.59
C GLY A 45 -5.43 -14.04 -1.94
N GLY A 46 -4.38 -14.82 -2.21
CA GLY A 46 -4.29 -15.65 -3.40
C GLY A 46 -5.45 -16.65 -3.51
N ARG A 47 -5.73 -17.39 -2.42
CA ARG A 47 -6.84 -18.35 -2.40
C ARG A 47 -8.20 -17.67 -2.51
N ALA A 48 -8.39 -16.53 -1.88
CA ALA A 48 -9.61 -15.74 -1.97
C ALA A 48 -9.86 -15.22 -3.40
N ALA A 49 -8.81 -14.87 -4.13
CA ALA A 49 -8.92 -14.46 -5.53
C ALA A 49 -9.50 -15.56 -6.43
N ASP A 50 -9.13 -16.80 -6.17
CA ASP A 50 -9.64 -17.96 -6.91
C ASP A 50 -11.10 -18.30 -6.54
N LEU A 51 -11.50 -18.12 -5.27
CA LEU A 51 -12.83 -18.47 -4.76
C LEU A 51 -13.88 -17.38 -5.03
N PHE A 52 -13.55 -16.12 -4.80
CA PHE A 52 -14.49 -14.99 -4.85
C PHE A 52 -14.42 -14.20 -6.15
N GLY A 53 -13.45 -14.50 -7.01
CA GLY A 53 -13.20 -13.83 -8.27
C GLY A 53 -12.17 -12.70 -8.15
N ARG A 54 -11.19 -12.76 -9.04
CA ARG A 54 -9.98 -11.89 -9.05
C ARG A 54 -10.31 -10.40 -9.10
N ARG A 55 -11.24 -10.00 -9.99
CA ARG A 55 -11.65 -8.60 -10.14
C ARG A 55 -12.35 -8.06 -8.90
N LYS A 56 -13.23 -8.86 -8.28
CA LYS A 56 -13.94 -8.45 -7.06
C LYS A 56 -12.96 -8.26 -5.91
N LEU A 57 -12.05 -9.21 -5.72
CA LEU A 57 -11.06 -9.14 -4.67
C LEU A 57 -10.09 -7.96 -4.87
N TYR A 58 -9.67 -7.71 -6.12
CA TYR A 58 -8.87 -6.54 -6.47
C TYR A 58 -9.55 -5.24 -6.06
N LEU A 59 -10.82 -5.06 -6.45
CA LEU A 59 -11.58 -3.84 -6.14
C LEU A 59 -11.83 -3.67 -4.64
N LEU A 60 -12.16 -4.75 -3.93
CA LEU A 60 -12.34 -4.73 -2.47
C LEU A 60 -11.02 -4.40 -1.76
N GLY A 61 -9.93 -5.01 -2.17
CA GLY A 61 -8.60 -4.73 -1.62
C GLY A 61 -8.16 -3.29 -1.87
N LEU A 62 -8.42 -2.78 -3.07
CA LEU A 62 -8.13 -1.39 -3.43
C LEU A 62 -8.97 -0.41 -2.60
N ALA A 63 -10.27 -0.66 -2.45
CA ALA A 63 -11.16 0.14 -1.61
C ALA A 63 -10.68 0.15 -0.15
N LEU A 64 -10.33 -1.02 0.40
CA LEU A 64 -9.85 -1.15 1.76
C LEU A 64 -8.51 -0.42 1.97
N PHE A 65 -7.58 -0.54 1.01
CA PHE A 65 -6.31 0.18 1.04
C PHE A 65 -6.53 1.70 0.99
N THR A 66 -7.44 2.17 0.14
CA THR A 66 -7.77 3.59 -0.02
C THR A 66 -8.42 4.15 1.24
N LEU A 67 -9.37 3.42 1.85
CA LEU A 67 -9.99 3.79 3.12
C LEU A 67 -8.96 3.80 4.26
N GLY A 68 -8.06 2.82 4.31
CA GLY A 68 -6.94 2.81 5.24
C GLY A 68 -6.03 4.03 5.05
N SER A 69 -5.74 4.41 3.80
CA SER A 69 -4.96 5.61 3.49
C SER A 69 -5.64 6.90 3.94
N LEU A 70 -6.95 7.01 3.71
CA LEU A 70 -7.74 8.15 4.20
C LEU A 70 -7.70 8.22 5.73
N LEU A 71 -7.93 7.10 6.41
CA LEU A 71 -7.88 7.01 7.88
C LEU A 71 -6.48 7.37 8.42
N ALA A 72 -5.41 6.92 7.77
CA ALA A 72 -4.04 7.25 8.13
C ALA A 72 -3.75 8.75 7.98
N GLY A 73 -4.22 9.36 6.88
CA GLY A 73 -4.07 10.80 6.66
C GLY A 73 -4.87 11.68 7.62
N LEU A 74 -5.91 11.13 8.25
CA LEU A 74 -6.73 11.81 9.26
C LEU A 74 -6.38 11.39 10.69
N ALA A 75 -5.33 10.57 10.89
CA ALA A 75 -4.98 10.04 12.19
C ALA A 75 -4.50 11.14 13.15
N SER A 76 -5.19 11.26 14.27
CA SER A 76 -4.86 12.18 15.37
C SER A 76 -4.12 11.49 16.52
N THR A 77 -4.03 10.17 16.50
CA THR A 77 -3.36 9.35 17.52
C THR A 77 -2.56 8.23 16.89
N ALA A 78 -1.54 7.75 17.61
CA ALA A 78 -0.74 6.60 17.21
C ALA A 78 -1.62 5.35 16.95
N ALA A 79 -2.61 5.10 17.80
CA ALA A 79 -3.51 3.94 17.66
C ALA A 79 -4.31 3.99 16.35
N ILE A 80 -4.85 5.15 15.97
CA ILE A 80 -5.60 5.32 14.70
C ILE A 80 -4.67 5.06 13.52
N LEU A 81 -3.44 5.57 13.56
CA LEU A 81 -2.47 5.34 12.50
C LEU A 81 -2.12 3.84 12.37
N LEU A 82 -1.90 3.13 13.47
CA LEU A 82 -1.60 1.70 13.45
C LEU A 82 -2.78 0.87 12.90
N ILE A 83 -4.02 1.18 13.29
CA ILE A 83 -5.22 0.55 12.73
C ILE A 83 -5.30 0.80 11.21
N ALA A 84 -5.08 2.03 10.79
CA ALA A 84 -5.07 2.39 9.39
C ALA A 84 -4.00 1.62 8.60
N ARG A 85 -2.79 1.46 9.15
CA ARG A 85 -1.71 0.66 8.57
C ARG A 85 -2.07 -0.83 8.48
N ALA A 86 -2.74 -1.38 9.49
CA ALA A 86 -3.26 -2.76 9.42
C ALA A 86 -4.29 -2.92 8.30
N MET A 87 -5.21 -1.96 8.15
CA MET A 87 -6.19 -1.94 7.04
C MET A 87 -5.51 -1.87 5.66
N GLN A 88 -4.48 -1.03 5.52
CA GLN A 88 -3.69 -0.96 4.29
C GLN A 88 -2.98 -2.29 4.00
N GLY A 89 -2.41 -2.95 5.01
CA GLY A 89 -1.80 -4.27 4.89
C GLY A 89 -2.78 -5.34 4.40
N LEU A 90 -3.99 -5.34 4.95
CA LEU A 90 -5.08 -6.23 4.54
C LEU A 90 -5.50 -5.96 3.08
N GLY A 91 -5.67 -4.70 2.70
CA GLY A 91 -5.96 -4.31 1.33
C GLY A 91 -4.87 -4.74 0.34
N ALA A 92 -3.60 -4.52 0.69
CA ALA A 92 -2.45 -4.92 -0.13
C ALA A 92 -2.37 -6.44 -0.32
N ALA A 93 -2.67 -7.23 0.73
CA ALA A 93 -2.70 -8.70 0.68
C ALA A 93 -3.78 -9.24 -0.27
N ALA A 94 -4.85 -8.48 -0.50
CA ALA A 94 -5.87 -8.81 -1.49
C ALA A 94 -5.48 -8.34 -2.91
N VAL A 95 -4.91 -7.14 -3.04
CA VAL A 95 -4.58 -6.51 -4.33
C VAL A 95 -3.46 -7.25 -5.05
N ILE A 96 -2.32 -7.49 -4.40
CA ILE A 96 -1.12 -8.03 -5.06
C ILE A 96 -1.36 -9.39 -5.74
N PRO A 97 -1.91 -10.42 -5.04
CA PRO A 97 -2.18 -11.70 -5.70
C PRO A 97 -3.25 -11.59 -6.80
N ALA A 98 -4.26 -10.73 -6.60
CA ALA A 98 -5.30 -10.50 -7.59
C ALA A 98 -4.75 -9.85 -8.87
N GLU A 99 -3.85 -8.87 -8.76
CA GLU A 99 -3.14 -8.27 -9.90
C GLU A 99 -2.33 -9.30 -10.68
N GLN A 100 -1.52 -10.09 -9.99
CA GLN A 100 -0.70 -11.14 -10.62
C GLN A 100 -1.57 -12.19 -11.31
N SER A 101 -2.66 -12.60 -10.67
CA SER A 101 -3.61 -13.55 -11.24
C SER A 101 -4.36 -12.98 -12.45
N LEU A 102 -4.70 -11.68 -12.46
CA LEU A 102 -5.28 -11.00 -13.62
C LEU A 102 -4.29 -10.95 -14.78
N LEU A 103 -3.02 -10.60 -14.53
CA LEU A 103 -1.98 -10.58 -15.56
C LEU A 103 -1.83 -11.96 -16.23
N THR A 104 -1.80 -13.03 -15.46
CA THR A 104 -1.70 -14.40 -16.02
C THR A 104 -2.92 -14.83 -16.82
N THR A 105 -4.08 -14.25 -16.53
CA THR A 105 -5.34 -14.57 -17.23
C THR A 105 -5.51 -13.78 -18.51
N ILE A 106 -5.10 -12.52 -18.50
CA ILE A 106 -5.22 -11.61 -19.66
C ILE A 106 -4.16 -11.95 -20.70
N PHE A 107 -2.92 -12.18 -20.27
CA PHE A 107 -1.80 -12.49 -21.16
C PHE A 107 -1.56 -14.01 -21.17
N THR A 108 -2.20 -14.71 -22.12
CA THR A 108 -2.09 -16.18 -22.26
C THR A 108 -0.80 -16.60 -22.97
N ASP A 109 -0.30 -15.78 -23.90
CA ASP A 109 0.98 -16.01 -24.56
C ASP A 109 2.16 -15.82 -23.59
N PRO A 110 3.11 -16.77 -23.50
CA PRO A 110 4.23 -16.68 -22.55
C PRO A 110 5.11 -15.46 -22.76
N HIS A 111 5.32 -15.02 -24.00
CA HIS A 111 6.19 -13.89 -24.29
C HIS A 111 5.51 -12.56 -23.88
N GLU A 112 4.26 -12.39 -24.20
CA GLU A 112 3.46 -11.22 -23.80
C GLU A 112 3.31 -11.16 -22.28
N ARG A 113 3.09 -12.30 -21.62
CA ARG A 113 3.00 -12.40 -20.16
C ARG A 113 4.30 -11.99 -19.49
N ASN A 114 5.44 -12.48 -19.97
CA ASN A 114 6.74 -12.09 -19.42
C ASN A 114 7.00 -10.60 -19.57
N ARG A 115 6.62 -10.00 -20.72
CA ARG A 115 6.68 -8.56 -20.94
C ARG A 115 5.77 -7.79 -19.98
N ALA A 116 4.54 -8.26 -19.76
CA ALA A 116 3.59 -7.64 -18.83
C ALA A 116 4.11 -7.66 -17.39
N PHE A 117 4.68 -8.78 -16.91
CA PHE A 117 5.32 -8.86 -15.60
C PHE A 117 6.57 -7.98 -15.51
N GLY A 118 7.36 -7.87 -16.58
CA GLY A 118 8.51 -6.97 -16.65
C GLY A 118 8.09 -5.50 -16.47
N ILE A 119 7.04 -5.07 -17.17
CA ILE A 119 6.47 -3.72 -17.04
C ILE A 119 5.91 -3.50 -15.62
N TRP A 120 5.15 -4.45 -15.11
CA TRP A 120 4.58 -4.39 -13.75
C TRP A 120 5.67 -4.24 -12.68
N SER A 121 6.75 -5.02 -12.79
CA SER A 121 7.89 -4.94 -11.88
C SER A 121 8.65 -3.61 -12.01
N ALA A 122 8.84 -3.12 -13.23
CA ALA A 122 9.50 -1.85 -13.50
C ALA A 122 8.70 -0.66 -12.93
N LEU A 123 7.37 -0.67 -13.09
CA LEU A 123 6.47 0.33 -12.49
C LEU A 123 6.50 0.26 -10.96
N GLY A 124 6.61 -0.94 -10.39
CA GLY A 124 6.78 -1.13 -8.96
C GLY A 124 8.08 -0.52 -8.44
N ALA A 125 9.20 -0.82 -9.09
CA ALA A 125 10.52 -0.26 -8.75
C ALA A 125 10.55 1.28 -8.91
N ALA A 126 9.98 1.79 -10.00
CA ALA A 126 9.82 3.24 -10.21
C ALA A 126 8.97 3.87 -9.11
N GLY A 127 7.84 3.25 -8.73
CA GLY A 127 6.99 3.71 -7.63
C GLY A 127 7.74 3.78 -6.31
N GLY A 128 8.61 2.80 -6.02
CA GLY A 128 9.49 2.82 -4.85
C GLY A 128 10.48 3.99 -4.87
N ALA A 129 11.15 4.22 -6.00
CA ALA A 129 12.11 5.33 -6.16
C ALA A 129 11.41 6.71 -6.08
N PHE A 130 10.29 6.87 -6.80
CA PHE A 130 9.48 8.09 -6.73
C PHE A 130 8.91 8.33 -5.33
N GLY A 131 8.56 7.27 -4.59
CA GLY A 131 8.07 7.35 -3.22
C GLY A 131 9.04 8.05 -2.28
N VAL A 132 10.34 7.81 -2.42
CA VAL A 132 11.37 8.50 -1.63
C VAL A 132 11.36 10.01 -1.88
N VAL A 133 11.36 10.41 -3.16
CA VAL A 133 11.37 11.83 -3.54
C VAL A 133 10.06 12.52 -3.15
N LEU A 134 8.92 11.92 -3.51
CA LEU A 134 7.60 12.45 -3.18
C LEU A 134 7.37 12.50 -1.66
N GLY A 135 7.83 11.48 -0.93
CA GLY A 135 7.73 11.45 0.53
C GLY A 135 8.44 12.61 1.19
N GLY A 136 9.65 12.91 0.74
CA GLY A 136 10.41 14.07 1.23
C GLY A 136 9.70 15.39 0.94
N VAL A 137 9.30 15.60 -0.32
CA VAL A 137 8.63 16.84 -0.75
C VAL A 137 7.28 17.02 -0.06
N LEU A 138 6.42 16.00 -0.06
CA LEU A 138 5.09 16.08 0.54
C LEU A 138 5.17 16.30 2.06
N THR A 139 6.06 15.59 2.74
CA THR A 139 6.23 15.74 4.20
C THR A 139 6.72 17.14 4.57
N GLN A 140 7.64 17.72 3.78
CA GLN A 140 8.17 19.07 4.05
C GLN A 140 7.17 20.19 3.72
N LEU A 141 6.42 20.08 2.61
CA LEU A 141 5.54 21.15 2.14
C LEU A 141 4.13 21.08 2.74
N LEU A 142 3.56 19.88 2.88
CA LEU A 142 2.17 19.65 3.26
C LEU A 142 2.02 18.87 4.58
N GLY A 143 3.12 18.44 5.17
CA GLY A 143 3.12 17.60 6.36
C GLY A 143 2.93 16.11 6.05
N TRP A 144 3.26 15.27 7.03
CA TRP A 144 3.23 13.81 6.89
C TRP A 144 1.84 13.21 6.52
N PRO A 145 0.66 13.78 6.89
CA PRO A 145 -0.62 13.21 6.49
C PRO A 145 -0.81 13.14 4.97
N SER A 146 -0.20 14.08 4.23
CA SER A 146 -0.31 14.15 2.77
C SER A 146 0.22 12.91 2.05
N ILE A 147 1.20 12.20 2.64
CA ILE A 147 1.75 10.98 2.05
C ILE A 147 0.72 9.84 1.97
N PHE A 148 -0.24 9.82 2.88
CA PHE A 148 -1.34 8.86 2.84
C PHE A 148 -2.48 9.37 1.96
N LEU A 149 -2.80 10.66 2.04
CA LEU A 149 -3.89 11.26 1.27
C LEU A 149 -3.68 11.20 -0.24
N ILE A 150 -2.43 11.16 -0.72
CA ILE A 150 -2.14 10.99 -2.15
C ILE A 150 -2.67 9.67 -2.74
N ASN A 151 -2.83 8.64 -1.90
CA ASN A 151 -3.40 7.36 -2.32
C ASN A 151 -4.92 7.44 -2.58
N VAL A 152 -5.61 8.41 -1.98
CA VAL A 152 -7.08 8.53 -2.08
C VAL A 152 -7.53 8.86 -3.50
N PRO A 153 -7.04 9.90 -4.18
CA PRO A 153 -7.42 10.17 -5.56
C PRO A 153 -6.99 9.03 -6.50
N ILE A 154 -5.82 8.43 -6.28
CA ILE A 154 -5.32 7.31 -7.11
C ILE A 154 -6.22 6.07 -6.96
N GLY A 155 -6.75 5.81 -5.75
CA GLY A 155 -7.64 4.68 -5.49
C GLY A 155 -9.10 4.94 -5.88
N ALA A 156 -9.56 6.19 -5.88
CA ALA A 156 -10.93 6.55 -6.21
C ALA A 156 -11.19 6.58 -7.73
N ASP A 157 -10.16 6.74 -8.55
CA ASP A 157 -10.24 6.91 -9.99
C ASP A 157 -10.33 5.56 -10.77
N ARG A 158 -10.68 4.47 -10.07
CA ARG A 158 -10.76 3.09 -10.57
C ARG A 158 -12.12 2.47 -10.33
#